data_f225647eed1530f6aafe47f1f3e735f1
#
_entry.id   f225647eed1530f6aafe47f1f3e735f1
#
_cell.length_a   1.000
_cell.length_b   1.000
_cell.length_c   1.000
_cell.angle_alpha   90.00
_cell.angle_beta   90.00
_cell.angle_gamma   90.00
#
_symmetry.space_group_name_H-M   'P 1'
#
loop_
_entity.id
_entity.type
_entity.pdbx_description
1 polymer ?
#
loop_
_entity_poly.entity_id
_entity_poly.type
_entity_poly.pdbx_seq_one_letter_code
_entity_poly.pdbx_strand_id
1 'polypeptide(L)'
;HLNPKVAEDWAEIIDWCPAGAIEMDSREMTVNEVMEEVRKDEVFYRHGGGVTLSGGEPLFQWKFALELLKQCKKEGIHTAIETSLYARQKILEEILPYLDRIFADFKLENEDLHKKYTGVSNERIRRNLKFLLESEKKDAVIIRTPMIPGMTATKENIEAVGRWISGIYPEVSYEILNYNPLAESKYHLIDQEYCFKDNPKLYTKEQMAEFRSWAEQGGVKHIIIES
;
A
#
# COMPACT_ATOMS: atom_id res chain seq x y z
N HIS A 1 16.78 -8.35 -16.49
CA HIS A 1 16.87 -8.80 -15.10
C HIS A 1 17.85 -9.96 -14.98
N LEU A 2 18.83 -9.84 -14.09
CA LEU A 2 19.75 -10.93 -13.79
C LEU A 2 19.25 -11.70 -12.57
N ASN A 3 19.21 -13.04 -12.68
CA ASN A 3 18.77 -13.88 -11.57
C ASN A 3 19.79 -13.78 -10.42
N PRO A 4 19.40 -13.27 -9.22
CA PRO A 4 20.32 -13.12 -8.09
C PRO A 4 20.87 -14.44 -7.55
N LYS A 5 20.29 -15.59 -7.92
CA LYS A 5 20.76 -16.92 -7.53
C LYS A 5 21.95 -17.43 -8.37
N VAL A 6 22.33 -16.72 -9.45
CA VAL A 6 23.36 -17.16 -10.38
C VAL A 6 24.77 -16.76 -9.94
N ALA A 7 24.89 -15.76 -9.05
CA ALA A 7 26.18 -15.35 -8.50
C ALA A 7 26.10 -15.16 -6.99
N GLU A 8 27.18 -15.52 -6.29
CA GLU A 8 27.24 -15.39 -4.83
C GLU A 8 27.61 -13.96 -4.39
N ASP A 9 28.31 -13.21 -5.23
CA ASP A 9 28.75 -11.84 -4.95
C ASP A 9 28.42 -10.86 -6.09
N TRP A 10 27.18 -10.37 -6.07
CA TRP A 10 26.71 -9.38 -7.04
C TRP A 10 27.39 -8.01 -6.87
N ALA A 11 27.80 -7.65 -5.65
CA ALA A 11 28.46 -6.39 -5.38
C ALA A 11 29.80 -6.31 -6.13
N GLU A 12 30.59 -7.39 -6.09
CA GLU A 12 31.85 -7.48 -6.83
C GLU A 12 31.64 -7.45 -8.36
N ILE A 13 30.60 -8.12 -8.86
CA ILE A 13 30.26 -8.13 -10.31
C ILE A 13 29.85 -6.74 -10.81
N ILE A 14 29.11 -5.98 -10.00
CA ILE A 14 28.70 -4.61 -10.31
C ILE A 14 29.92 -3.71 -10.47
N ASP A 15 30.88 -3.80 -9.59
CA ASP A 15 32.11 -3.02 -9.63
C ASP A 15 32.98 -3.35 -10.88
N TRP A 16 32.85 -4.56 -11.42
CA TRP A 16 33.56 -4.96 -12.64
C TRP A 16 32.91 -4.46 -13.94
N CYS A 17 31.68 -3.93 -13.89
CA CYS A 17 30.99 -3.48 -15.10
C CYS A 17 31.42 -2.06 -15.49
N PRO A 18 32.36 -1.85 -16.45
CA PRO A 18 32.88 -0.53 -16.76
C PRO A 18 31.85 0.38 -17.46
N ALA A 19 30.77 -0.21 -17.98
CA ALA A 19 29.69 0.51 -18.65
C ALA A 19 28.54 0.89 -17.70
N GLY A 20 28.59 0.50 -16.40
CA GLY A 20 27.49 0.72 -15.47
C GLY A 20 26.17 0.03 -15.92
N ALA A 21 26.28 -1.06 -16.70
CA ALA A 21 25.10 -1.77 -17.22
C ALA A 21 24.43 -2.68 -16.19
N ILE A 22 25.09 -2.89 -15.05
CA ILE A 22 24.60 -3.68 -13.92
C ILE A 22 24.61 -2.76 -12.70
N GLU A 23 23.47 -2.63 -12.04
CA GLU A 23 23.32 -1.83 -10.82
C GLU A 23 22.40 -2.55 -9.83
N MET A 24 22.54 -2.23 -8.55
CA MET A 24 21.57 -2.66 -7.53
C MET A 24 20.29 -1.85 -7.67
N ASP A 25 19.16 -2.52 -7.56
CA ASP A 25 17.83 -1.91 -7.55
C ASP A 25 17.45 -1.33 -6.18
N SER A 26 18.33 -1.51 -5.19
CA SER A 26 18.15 -1.06 -3.83
C SER A 26 19.47 -0.55 -3.24
N ARG A 27 19.38 0.33 -2.26
CA ARG A 27 20.52 0.80 -1.48
C ARG A 27 20.17 0.91 0.00
N GLU A 28 21.14 0.66 0.85
CA GLU A 28 21.00 0.94 2.27
C GLU A 28 21.17 2.45 2.52
N MET A 29 20.28 3.00 3.32
CA MET A 29 20.31 4.42 3.71
C MET A 29 20.00 4.56 5.19
N THR A 30 20.67 5.50 5.83
CA THR A 30 20.31 5.96 7.17
C THR A 30 19.11 6.91 7.12
N VAL A 31 18.46 7.12 8.26
CA VAL A 31 17.36 8.11 8.36
C VAL A 31 17.82 9.51 7.95
N ASN A 32 19.05 9.90 8.30
CA ASN A 32 19.59 11.21 7.95
C ASN A 32 19.76 11.37 6.42
N GLU A 33 20.28 10.36 5.74
CA GLU A 33 20.43 10.38 4.28
C GLU A 33 19.08 10.47 3.59
N VAL A 34 18.07 9.72 4.08
CA VAL A 34 16.71 9.84 3.54
C VAL A 34 16.14 11.24 3.79
N MET A 35 16.36 11.83 4.97
CA MET A 35 15.90 13.17 5.27
C MET A 35 16.60 14.25 4.43
N GLU A 36 17.86 14.05 4.02
CA GLU A 36 18.53 14.94 3.06
C GLU A 36 17.82 14.94 1.70
N GLU A 37 17.39 13.75 1.22
CA GLU A 37 16.59 13.67 -0.01
C GLU A 37 15.21 14.31 0.16
N VAL A 38 14.53 14.04 1.27
CA VAL A 38 13.21 14.61 1.60
C VAL A 38 13.26 16.15 1.60
N ARG A 39 14.31 16.77 2.16
CA ARG A 39 14.44 18.25 2.21
C ARG A 39 14.61 18.90 0.85
N LYS A 40 15.07 18.17 -0.16
CA LYS A 40 15.17 18.71 -1.55
C LYS A 40 13.82 19.10 -2.11
N ASP A 41 12.75 18.45 -1.64
CA ASP A 41 11.37 18.68 -2.07
C ASP A 41 10.58 19.62 -1.15
N GLU A 42 11.24 20.35 -0.23
CA GLU A 42 10.59 21.25 0.75
C GLU A 42 9.60 22.23 0.12
N VAL A 43 9.90 22.69 -1.08
CA VAL A 43 9.04 23.62 -1.82
C VAL A 43 7.61 23.03 -2.05
N PHE A 44 7.52 21.73 -2.26
CA PHE A 44 6.23 21.05 -2.50
C PHE A 44 5.43 20.83 -1.21
N TYR A 45 6.08 20.75 -0.05
CA TYR A 45 5.40 20.51 1.23
C TYR A 45 4.64 21.75 1.73
N ARG A 46 5.05 22.96 1.34
CA ARG A 46 4.40 24.22 1.73
C ARG A 46 2.97 24.36 1.22
N HIS A 47 2.56 23.58 0.24
CA HIS A 47 1.25 23.63 -0.40
C HIS A 47 0.41 22.34 -0.14
N GLY A 48 0.64 21.68 0.97
CA GLY A 48 -0.12 20.47 1.36
C GLY A 48 0.50 19.16 0.90
N GLY A 49 1.71 19.19 0.36
CA GLY A 49 2.50 17.99 0.09
C GLY A 49 3.10 17.39 1.35
N GLY A 50 3.77 16.24 1.22
CA GLY A 50 4.40 15.55 2.32
C GLY A 50 5.13 14.29 1.88
N VAL A 51 5.46 13.44 2.84
CA VAL A 51 6.16 12.18 2.62
C VAL A 51 5.20 11.01 2.80
N THR A 52 5.14 10.14 1.81
CA THR A 52 4.42 8.87 1.90
C THR A 52 5.42 7.71 2.00
N LEU A 53 5.35 6.96 3.08
CA LEU A 53 6.08 5.70 3.19
C LEU A 53 5.31 4.62 2.45
N SER A 54 5.92 4.08 1.41
CA SER A 54 5.34 3.10 0.49
C SER A 54 6.39 2.04 0.13
N GLY A 55 6.17 1.31 -0.95
CA GLY A 55 7.11 0.33 -1.48
C GLY A 55 6.63 -1.09 -1.28
N GLY A 56 7.41 -2.01 -0.70
CA GLY A 56 6.95 -3.33 -0.30
C GLY A 56 5.94 -3.23 0.85
N GLU A 57 6.42 -3.39 2.08
CA GLU A 57 5.61 -3.16 3.29
C GLU A 57 6.45 -2.33 4.29
N PRO A 58 6.14 -1.04 4.48
CA PRO A 58 6.91 -0.17 5.37
C PRO A 58 6.98 -0.68 6.81
N LEU A 59 5.94 -1.36 7.27
CA LEU A 59 5.88 -1.91 8.62
C LEU A 59 6.80 -3.12 8.82
N PHE A 60 7.37 -3.67 7.75
CA PHE A 60 8.43 -4.67 7.85
C PHE A 60 9.71 -4.08 8.46
N GLN A 61 10.01 -2.83 8.10
CA GLN A 61 11.12 -2.04 8.66
C GLN A 61 10.60 -0.97 9.65
N TRP A 62 9.61 -1.29 10.47
CA TRP A 62 8.85 -0.34 11.27
C TRP A 62 9.69 0.58 12.17
N LYS A 63 10.85 0.11 12.68
CA LYS A 63 11.75 0.95 13.51
C LYS A 63 12.34 2.08 12.70
N PHE A 64 12.80 1.79 11.49
CA PHE A 64 13.30 2.78 10.55
C PHE A 64 12.18 3.75 10.13
N ALA A 65 11.02 3.22 9.75
CA ALA A 65 9.84 4.00 9.42
C ALA A 65 9.43 4.95 10.57
N LEU A 66 9.42 4.46 11.80
CA LEU A 66 9.09 5.26 12.98
C LEU A 66 10.06 6.43 13.17
N GLU A 67 11.37 6.20 13.09
CA GLU A 67 12.36 7.27 13.25
C GLU A 67 12.28 8.28 12.11
N LEU A 68 12.05 7.84 10.87
CA LEU A 68 11.86 8.74 9.73
C LEU A 68 10.61 9.63 9.90
N LEU A 69 9.47 9.04 10.29
CA LEU A 69 8.25 9.79 10.58
C LEU A 69 8.42 10.80 11.70
N LYS A 70 9.15 10.46 12.77
CA LYS A 70 9.49 11.39 13.84
C LYS A 70 10.29 12.59 13.34
N GLN A 71 11.25 12.36 12.44
CA GLN A 71 12.02 13.46 11.85
C GLN A 71 11.14 14.34 10.95
N CYS A 72 10.32 13.73 10.08
CA CYS A 72 9.36 14.48 9.27
C CYS A 72 8.46 15.36 10.14
N LYS A 73 7.93 14.82 11.25
CA LYS A 73 7.09 15.59 12.18
C LYS A 73 7.83 16.75 12.85
N LYS A 74 9.09 16.57 13.25
CA LYS A 74 9.91 17.66 13.81
C LYS A 74 10.09 18.82 12.84
N GLU A 75 10.15 18.52 11.54
CA GLU A 75 10.31 19.50 10.45
C GLU A 75 8.98 20.02 9.91
N GLY A 76 7.85 19.64 10.53
CA GLY A 76 6.51 20.07 10.11
C GLY A 76 6.02 19.47 8.79
N ILE A 77 6.65 18.39 8.34
CA ILE A 77 6.30 17.71 7.08
C ILE A 77 5.12 16.78 7.32
N HIS A 78 4.10 16.88 6.48
CA HIS A 78 2.95 15.97 6.48
C HIS A 78 3.36 14.55 6.12
N THR A 79 2.81 13.56 6.82
CA THR A 79 3.24 12.17 6.72
C THR A 79 2.09 11.24 6.36
N ALA A 80 2.36 10.32 5.45
CA ALA A 80 1.44 9.26 5.07
C ALA A 80 2.13 7.89 5.05
N ILE A 81 1.34 6.83 5.15
CA ILE A 81 1.80 5.45 4.97
C ILE A 81 0.84 4.68 4.07
N GLU A 82 1.37 3.85 3.19
CA GLU A 82 0.65 2.82 2.45
C GLU A 82 1.04 1.45 3.01
N THR A 83 0.06 0.69 3.51
CA THR A 83 0.35 -0.56 4.20
C THR A 83 -0.77 -1.59 4.05
N SER A 84 -0.39 -2.86 3.99
CA SER A 84 -1.31 -3.99 4.09
C SER A 84 -1.87 -4.19 5.50
N LEU A 85 -1.36 -3.48 6.50
CA LEU A 85 -1.65 -3.68 7.93
C LEU A 85 -1.33 -5.09 8.47
N TYR A 86 -0.55 -5.90 7.75
CA TYR A 86 -0.17 -7.22 8.21
C TYR A 86 0.98 -7.15 9.22
N ALA A 87 0.79 -6.40 10.29
CA ALA A 87 1.75 -6.14 11.36
C ALA A 87 1.18 -6.46 12.74
N ARG A 88 2.03 -6.53 13.76
CA ARG A 88 1.58 -6.59 15.16
C ARG A 88 0.93 -5.26 15.54
N GLN A 89 -0.21 -5.28 16.19
CA GLN A 89 -0.95 -4.07 16.60
C GLN A 89 -0.07 -3.07 17.37
N LYS A 90 0.81 -3.56 18.25
CA LYS A 90 1.76 -2.71 18.99
C LYS A 90 2.61 -1.81 18.08
N ILE A 91 2.96 -2.28 16.88
CA ILE A 91 3.70 -1.46 15.90
C ILE A 91 2.84 -0.31 15.42
N LEU A 92 1.55 -0.55 15.16
CA LEU A 92 0.62 0.50 14.78
C LEU A 92 0.41 1.52 15.90
N GLU A 93 0.30 1.07 17.15
CA GLU A 93 0.20 1.95 18.31
C GLU A 93 1.39 2.90 18.44
N GLU A 94 2.60 2.41 18.14
CA GLU A 94 3.83 3.23 18.19
C GLU A 94 3.94 4.22 17.03
N ILE A 95 3.48 3.86 15.82
CA ILE A 95 3.65 4.69 14.62
C ILE A 95 2.50 5.68 14.40
N LEU A 96 1.29 5.34 14.85
CA LEU A 96 0.05 6.09 14.62
C LEU A 96 0.13 7.58 15.01
N PRO A 97 0.76 7.99 16.13
CA PRO A 97 0.89 9.40 16.49
C PRO A 97 1.62 10.27 15.45
N TYR A 98 2.45 9.64 14.63
CA TYR A 98 3.30 10.31 13.64
C TYR A 98 2.72 10.26 12.22
N LEU A 99 1.47 9.81 12.05
CA LEU A 99 0.80 9.73 10.75
C LEU A 99 -0.32 10.75 10.64
N ASP A 100 -0.35 11.46 9.51
CA ASP A 100 -1.45 12.37 9.14
C ASP A 100 -2.43 11.70 8.17
N ARG A 101 -1.97 10.68 7.41
CA ARG A 101 -2.80 9.91 6.48
C ARG A 101 -2.38 8.44 6.49
N ILE A 102 -3.34 7.55 6.40
CA ILE A 102 -3.12 6.10 6.39
C ILE A 102 -3.89 5.50 5.23
N PHE A 103 -3.19 5.00 4.23
CA PHE A 103 -3.75 4.22 3.14
C PHE A 103 -3.64 2.74 3.53
N ALA A 104 -4.76 2.14 3.83
CA ALA A 104 -4.84 0.79 4.37
C ALA A 104 -5.43 -0.17 3.33
N ASP A 105 -4.64 -1.12 2.86
CA ASP A 105 -5.09 -2.12 1.91
C ASP A 105 -6.00 -3.16 2.58
N PHE A 106 -7.24 -3.25 2.12
CA PHE A 106 -8.17 -4.32 2.48
C PHE A 106 -8.72 -4.97 1.21
N LYS A 107 -8.01 -5.98 0.72
CA LYS A 107 -8.20 -6.54 -0.62
C LYS A 107 -9.41 -7.47 -0.71
N LEU A 108 -9.62 -8.30 0.31
CA LEU A 108 -10.66 -9.32 0.35
C LEU A 108 -11.26 -9.43 1.75
N GLU A 109 -12.59 -9.35 1.84
CA GLU A 109 -13.31 -9.55 3.11
C GLU A 109 -13.36 -11.03 3.49
N ASN A 110 -13.59 -11.92 2.52
CA ASN A 110 -13.63 -13.36 2.74
C ASN A 110 -12.22 -13.89 3.07
N GLU A 111 -12.08 -14.54 4.23
CA GLU A 111 -10.80 -15.04 4.74
C GLU A 111 -10.19 -16.14 3.86
N ASP A 112 -11.00 -17.07 3.38
CA ASP A 112 -10.52 -18.20 2.56
C ASP A 112 -9.99 -17.70 1.22
N LEU A 113 -10.69 -16.75 0.59
CA LEU A 113 -10.23 -16.12 -0.65
C LEU A 113 -8.97 -15.28 -0.39
N HIS A 114 -8.91 -14.55 0.74
CA HIS A 114 -7.72 -13.80 1.09
C HIS A 114 -6.52 -14.74 1.25
N LYS A 115 -6.68 -15.82 2.00
CA LYS A 115 -5.62 -16.83 2.19
C LYS A 115 -5.21 -17.50 0.89
N LYS A 116 -6.19 -17.77 0.00
CA LYS A 116 -5.93 -18.36 -1.32
C LYS A 116 -5.06 -17.47 -2.20
N TYR A 117 -5.31 -16.14 -2.22
CA TYR A 117 -4.65 -15.23 -3.14
C TYR A 117 -3.43 -14.51 -2.55
N THR A 118 -3.32 -14.42 -1.22
CA THR A 118 -2.21 -13.72 -0.55
C THR A 118 -1.31 -14.64 0.28
N GLY A 119 -1.72 -15.90 0.47
CA GLY A 119 -1.00 -16.88 1.29
C GLY A 119 -1.24 -16.75 2.80
N VAL A 120 -1.97 -15.73 3.27
CA VAL A 120 -2.20 -15.45 4.70
C VAL A 120 -3.66 -15.14 5.01
N SER A 121 -4.10 -15.37 6.26
CA SER A 121 -5.40 -14.95 6.76
C SER A 121 -5.49 -13.42 6.85
N ASN A 122 -6.69 -12.86 6.62
CA ASN A 122 -6.96 -11.43 6.79
C ASN A 122 -7.32 -11.06 8.24
N GLU A 123 -7.36 -12.01 9.18
CA GLU A 123 -7.76 -11.78 10.58
C GLU A 123 -6.95 -10.66 11.24
N ARG A 124 -5.61 -10.68 11.03
CA ARG A 124 -4.71 -9.65 11.57
C ARG A 124 -5.00 -8.28 10.96
N ILE A 125 -5.25 -8.22 9.66
CA ILE A 125 -5.59 -6.99 8.93
C ILE A 125 -6.92 -6.44 9.47
N ARG A 126 -7.95 -7.27 9.60
CA ARG A 126 -9.26 -6.88 10.15
C ARG A 126 -9.15 -6.33 11.57
N ARG A 127 -8.36 -6.98 12.43
CA ARG A 127 -8.11 -6.49 13.80
C ARG A 127 -7.46 -5.11 13.79
N ASN A 128 -6.46 -4.92 12.98
CA ASN A 128 -5.72 -3.67 12.86
C ASN A 128 -6.58 -2.56 12.22
N LEU A 129 -7.37 -2.87 11.19
CA LEU A 129 -8.34 -1.94 10.62
C LEU A 129 -9.39 -1.50 11.64
N LYS A 130 -9.95 -2.46 12.40
CA LYS A 130 -10.90 -2.14 13.45
C LYS A 130 -10.28 -1.19 14.48
N PHE A 131 -9.06 -1.49 14.95
CA PHE A 131 -8.33 -0.62 15.86
C PHE A 131 -8.17 0.80 15.29
N LEU A 132 -7.80 0.96 14.02
CA LEU A 132 -7.63 2.27 13.37
C LEU A 132 -8.96 3.02 13.25
N LEU A 133 -10.02 2.34 12.81
CA LEU A 133 -11.34 2.94 12.60
C LEU A 133 -12.07 3.29 13.90
N GLU A 134 -11.66 2.72 15.04
CA GLU A 134 -12.14 3.07 16.38
C GLU A 134 -11.24 4.08 17.09
N SER A 135 -10.07 4.44 16.51
CA SER A 135 -9.11 5.37 17.09
C SER A 135 -9.49 6.84 16.83
N GLU A 136 -8.79 7.76 17.50
CA GLU A 136 -8.90 9.21 17.23
C GLU A 136 -8.38 9.60 15.83
N LYS A 137 -7.63 8.72 15.17
CA LYS A 137 -7.12 8.91 13.81
C LYS A 137 -8.01 8.32 12.71
N LYS A 138 -9.21 7.87 13.03
CA LYS A 138 -10.14 7.23 12.06
C LYS A 138 -10.38 8.05 10.80
N ASP A 139 -10.44 9.40 10.91
CA ASP A 139 -10.66 10.31 9.79
C ASP A 139 -9.42 10.42 8.87
N ALA A 140 -8.25 10.00 9.35
CA ALA A 140 -7.03 9.94 8.56
C ALA A 140 -6.91 8.66 7.73
N VAL A 141 -7.79 7.67 7.95
CA VAL A 141 -7.73 6.36 7.31
C VAL A 141 -8.51 6.38 6.00
N ILE A 142 -7.87 5.94 4.94
CA ILE A 142 -8.47 5.62 3.65
C ILE A 142 -8.26 4.12 3.41
N ILE A 143 -9.36 3.39 3.34
CA ILE A 143 -9.31 1.96 2.99
C ILE A 143 -9.17 1.83 1.49
N ARG A 144 -8.31 0.92 0.99
CA ARG A 144 -8.03 0.77 -0.43
C ARG A 144 -8.22 -0.67 -0.88
N THR A 145 -8.89 -0.83 -2.02
CA THR A 145 -9.00 -2.14 -2.68
C THR A 145 -8.64 -1.99 -4.15
N PRO A 146 -7.55 -2.63 -4.61
CA PRO A 146 -7.23 -2.70 -6.03
C PRO A 146 -8.19 -3.67 -6.73
N MET A 147 -8.74 -3.26 -7.87
CA MET A 147 -9.69 -4.05 -8.66
C MET A 147 -8.96 -5.06 -9.54
N ILE A 148 -8.69 -6.25 -9.00
CA ILE A 148 -8.03 -7.34 -9.71
C ILE A 148 -9.10 -8.24 -10.33
N PRO A 149 -9.11 -8.45 -11.67
CA PRO A 149 -10.11 -9.24 -12.36
C PRO A 149 -10.26 -10.67 -11.81
N GLY A 150 -11.47 -11.07 -11.52
CA GLY A 150 -11.79 -12.40 -10.99
C GLY A 150 -11.33 -12.69 -9.56
N MET A 151 -10.75 -11.68 -8.88
CA MET A 151 -10.28 -11.83 -7.49
C MET A 151 -10.97 -10.82 -6.57
N THR A 152 -10.58 -9.54 -6.65
CA THR A 152 -11.12 -8.48 -5.79
C THR A 152 -12.25 -7.69 -6.45
N ALA A 153 -12.24 -7.59 -7.79
CA ALA A 153 -13.23 -6.88 -8.59
C ALA A 153 -14.50 -7.73 -8.79
N THR A 154 -15.15 -8.10 -7.69
CA THR A 154 -16.44 -8.81 -7.70
C THR A 154 -17.45 -8.07 -6.84
N LYS A 155 -18.72 -8.14 -7.23
CA LYS A 155 -19.81 -7.50 -6.48
C LYS A 155 -19.83 -7.96 -5.03
N GLU A 156 -19.72 -9.25 -4.82
CA GLU A 156 -19.76 -9.89 -3.50
C GLU A 156 -18.65 -9.34 -2.59
N ASN A 157 -17.43 -9.21 -3.11
CA ASN A 157 -16.31 -8.69 -2.33
C ASN A 157 -16.47 -7.21 -2.02
N ILE A 158 -16.79 -6.39 -3.02
CA ILE A 158 -16.90 -4.93 -2.85
C ILE A 158 -18.01 -4.58 -1.86
N GLU A 159 -19.19 -5.22 -1.98
CA GLU A 159 -20.28 -5.05 -1.01
C GLU A 159 -19.89 -5.55 0.39
N ALA A 160 -19.21 -6.70 0.50
CA ALA A 160 -18.80 -7.25 1.79
C ALA A 160 -17.77 -6.35 2.49
N VAL A 161 -16.76 -5.88 1.76
CA VAL A 161 -15.79 -4.88 2.25
C VAL A 161 -16.53 -3.63 2.71
N GLY A 162 -17.39 -3.06 1.86
CA GLY A 162 -18.17 -1.87 2.16
C GLY A 162 -18.99 -2.03 3.44
N ARG A 163 -19.73 -3.13 3.57
CA ARG A 163 -20.58 -3.42 4.74
C ARG A 163 -19.75 -3.57 6.01
N TRP A 164 -18.59 -4.20 5.90
CA TRP A 164 -17.75 -4.42 7.06
C TRP A 164 -17.11 -3.11 7.56
N ILE A 165 -16.55 -2.29 6.66
CA ILE A 165 -15.88 -1.02 7.06
C ILE A 165 -16.90 0.03 7.53
N SER A 166 -18.02 0.21 6.81
CA SER A 166 -19.07 1.17 7.18
C SER A 166 -19.78 0.79 8.47
N GLY A 167 -19.86 -0.51 8.78
CA GLY A 167 -20.40 -1.02 10.04
C GLY A 167 -19.55 -0.66 11.27
N ILE A 168 -18.25 -0.40 11.08
CA ILE A 168 -17.35 0.05 12.16
C ILE A 168 -17.33 1.58 12.21
N TYR A 169 -17.13 2.24 11.08
CA TYR A 169 -17.10 3.69 10.96
C TYR A 169 -17.91 4.16 9.74
N PRO A 170 -19.14 4.68 9.90
CA PRO A 170 -20.04 5.06 8.80
C PRO A 170 -19.50 6.15 7.86
N GLU A 171 -18.56 6.97 8.32
CA GLU A 171 -17.94 8.05 7.53
C GLU A 171 -16.56 7.66 6.98
N VAL A 172 -16.25 6.36 6.93
CA VAL A 172 -14.98 5.86 6.39
C VAL A 172 -14.83 6.21 4.92
N SER A 173 -13.61 6.63 4.54
CA SER A 173 -13.25 6.81 3.12
C SER A 173 -12.80 5.48 2.52
N TYR A 174 -13.38 5.11 1.39
CA TYR A 174 -13.05 3.90 0.64
C TYR A 174 -12.60 4.25 -0.77
N GLU A 175 -11.36 3.91 -1.08
CA GLU A 175 -10.75 4.13 -2.39
C GLU A 175 -10.73 2.83 -3.19
N ILE A 176 -11.35 2.88 -4.36
CA ILE A 176 -11.39 1.79 -5.34
C ILE A 176 -10.35 2.10 -6.40
N LEU A 177 -9.26 1.37 -6.40
CA LEU A 177 -8.16 1.55 -7.33
C LEU A 177 -8.40 0.72 -8.59
N ASN A 178 -8.22 1.34 -9.77
CA ASN A 178 -8.31 0.61 -11.01
C ASN A 178 -7.20 -0.46 -11.09
N TYR A 179 -7.41 -1.47 -11.93
CA TYR A 179 -6.39 -2.45 -12.22
C TYR A 179 -5.15 -1.78 -12.83
N ASN A 180 -3.97 -2.13 -12.33
CA ASN A 180 -2.71 -1.59 -12.85
C ASN A 180 -2.00 -2.64 -13.73
N PRO A 181 -2.05 -2.54 -15.07
CA PRO A 181 -1.42 -3.50 -15.98
C PRO A 181 0.12 -3.49 -15.90
N LEU A 182 0.73 -2.44 -15.34
CA LEU A 182 2.17 -2.37 -15.11
C LEU A 182 2.64 -3.28 -13.95
N ALA A 183 1.70 -3.87 -13.19
CA ALA A 183 2.04 -4.81 -12.12
C ALA A 183 2.85 -6.02 -12.63
N GLU A 184 2.63 -6.47 -13.88
CA GLU A 184 3.37 -7.57 -14.51
C GLU A 184 4.88 -7.35 -14.46
N SER A 185 5.35 -6.14 -14.73
CA SER A 185 6.78 -5.82 -14.74
C SER A 185 7.47 -6.08 -13.39
N LYS A 186 6.74 -5.95 -12.27
CA LYS A 186 7.27 -6.21 -10.92
C LYS A 186 7.49 -7.70 -10.67
N TYR A 187 6.70 -8.57 -11.29
CA TYR A 187 6.87 -10.02 -11.15
C TYR A 187 8.17 -10.51 -11.78
N HIS A 188 8.62 -9.87 -12.85
CA HIS A 188 9.92 -10.16 -13.46
C HIS A 188 11.11 -9.80 -12.54
N LEU A 189 10.92 -8.84 -11.60
CA LEU A 189 11.96 -8.45 -10.65
C LEU A 189 12.10 -9.44 -9.48
N ILE A 190 11.05 -10.21 -9.15
CA ILE A 190 11.04 -11.11 -7.99
C ILE A 190 11.04 -12.60 -8.36
N ASP A 191 11.29 -12.94 -9.64
CA ASP A 191 11.36 -14.29 -10.17
C ASP A 191 10.07 -15.10 -9.85
N GLN A 192 8.91 -14.47 -10.06
CA GLN A 192 7.60 -15.10 -9.91
C GLN A 192 6.80 -15.02 -11.20
N GLU A 193 6.01 -16.06 -11.46
CA GLU A 193 5.08 -16.05 -12.59
C GLU A 193 3.91 -15.08 -12.32
N TYR A 194 3.59 -14.28 -13.34
CA TYR A 194 2.42 -13.44 -13.31
C TYR A 194 1.15 -14.30 -13.43
N CYS A 195 0.17 -14.04 -12.59
CA CYS A 195 -1.01 -14.90 -12.47
C CYS A 195 -1.98 -14.86 -13.68
N PHE A 196 -1.83 -13.87 -14.56
CA PHE A 196 -2.64 -13.76 -15.78
C PHE A 196 -1.83 -14.19 -17.00
N LYS A 197 -2.43 -15.06 -17.84
CA LYS A 197 -1.82 -15.48 -19.11
C LYS A 197 -1.74 -14.32 -20.10
N ASP A 198 -2.82 -13.54 -20.18
CA ASP A 198 -2.90 -12.31 -20.94
C ASP A 198 -3.14 -11.17 -19.94
N ASN A 199 -2.25 -10.16 -19.93
CA ASN A 199 -2.34 -9.06 -18.98
C ASN A 199 -3.67 -8.30 -19.15
N PRO A 200 -4.55 -8.25 -18.13
CA PRO A 200 -5.82 -7.54 -18.22
C PRO A 200 -5.62 -6.05 -18.52
N LYS A 201 -6.66 -5.44 -19.11
CA LYS A 201 -6.69 -4.00 -19.34
C LYS A 201 -7.28 -3.27 -18.13
N LEU A 202 -7.04 -1.97 -18.06
CA LEU A 202 -7.74 -1.06 -17.17
C LEU A 202 -9.25 -1.22 -17.35
N TYR A 203 -9.99 -1.15 -16.25
CA TYR A 203 -11.44 -1.04 -16.29
C TYR A 203 -11.87 0.30 -16.85
N THR A 204 -12.96 0.29 -17.62
CA THR A 204 -13.55 1.52 -18.17
C THR A 204 -14.19 2.38 -17.07
N LYS A 205 -14.50 3.62 -17.40
CA LYS A 205 -15.21 4.53 -16.46
C LYS A 205 -16.57 3.97 -16.04
N GLU A 206 -17.28 3.30 -16.96
CA GLU A 206 -18.58 2.66 -16.69
C GLU A 206 -18.45 1.51 -15.71
N GLN A 207 -17.43 0.66 -15.87
CA GLN A 207 -17.13 -0.43 -14.94
C GLN A 207 -16.72 0.09 -13.57
N MET A 208 -15.88 1.12 -13.51
CA MET A 208 -15.51 1.76 -12.26
C MET A 208 -16.72 2.41 -11.56
N ALA A 209 -17.65 2.98 -12.31
CA ALA A 209 -18.92 3.50 -11.77
C ALA A 209 -19.81 2.38 -11.22
N GLU A 210 -19.80 1.20 -11.84
CA GLU A 210 -20.49 0.02 -11.33
C GLU A 210 -19.88 -0.46 -9.99
N PHE A 211 -18.55 -0.51 -9.87
CA PHE A 211 -17.86 -0.84 -8.62
C PHE A 211 -18.20 0.16 -7.51
N ARG A 212 -18.28 1.44 -7.85
CA ARG A 212 -18.77 2.46 -6.94
C ARG A 212 -20.18 2.15 -6.42
N SER A 213 -21.10 1.81 -7.32
CA SER A 213 -22.46 1.47 -6.95
C SER A 213 -22.52 0.27 -5.99
N TRP A 214 -21.68 -0.74 -6.19
CA TRP A 214 -21.59 -1.89 -5.26
C TRP A 214 -21.07 -1.49 -3.89
N ALA A 215 -20.09 -0.58 -3.82
CA ALA A 215 -19.61 -0.06 -2.53
C ALA A 215 -20.68 0.77 -1.81
N GLU A 216 -21.47 1.57 -2.54
CA GLU A 216 -22.64 2.30 -2.01
C GLU A 216 -23.70 1.34 -1.45
N GLN A 217 -23.99 0.23 -2.16
CA GLN A 217 -24.85 -0.84 -1.70
C GLN A 217 -24.31 -1.54 -0.43
N GLY A 218 -22.98 -1.58 -0.27
CA GLY A 218 -22.29 -1.99 0.95
C GLY A 218 -22.38 -1.00 2.09
N GLY A 219 -22.98 0.19 1.91
CA GLY A 219 -23.19 1.20 2.95
C GLY A 219 -22.08 2.27 3.05
N VAL A 220 -21.13 2.31 2.14
CA VAL A 220 -20.06 3.34 2.13
C VAL A 220 -20.60 4.64 1.53
N LYS A 221 -20.34 5.76 2.21
CA LYS A 221 -20.77 7.09 1.78
C LYS A 221 -19.68 7.87 1.05
N HIS A 222 -18.41 7.72 1.46
CA HIS A 222 -17.28 8.45 0.91
C HIS A 222 -16.42 7.52 0.06
N ILE A 223 -16.73 7.47 -1.24
CA ILE A 223 -16.04 6.60 -2.19
C ILE A 223 -15.17 7.45 -3.11
N ILE A 224 -13.89 7.10 -3.15
CA ILE A 224 -12.88 7.67 -4.02
C ILE A 224 -12.64 6.68 -5.16
N ILE A 225 -12.65 7.16 -6.40
CA ILE A 225 -12.32 6.36 -7.59
C ILE A 225 -11.15 7.03 -8.28
N GLU A 226 -10.13 6.25 -8.54
CA GLU A 226 -9.02 6.65 -9.38
C GLU A 226 -9.53 6.84 -10.82
N SER A 227 -9.33 8.02 -11.38
CA SER A 227 -9.84 8.44 -12.70
C SER A 227 -8.87 8.08 -13.83
#